data_2c032d8d6bfb3fbe0f5dd51306d304e2
#
_entry.id   2c032d8d6bfb3fbe0f5dd51306d304e2
#
_cell.length_a   1.000
_cell.length_b   1.000
_cell.length_c   1.000
_cell.angle_alpha   90.00
_cell.angle_beta   90.00
_cell.angle_gamma   90.00
#
_symmetry.space_group_name_H-M   'P 1'
#
loop_
_entity.id
_entity.type
_entity.pdbx_description
1 polymer ?
#
loop_
_entity_poly.entity_id
_entity_poly.type
_entity_poly.pdbx_seq_one_letter_code
_entity_poly.pdbx_strand_id
1 'polypeptide(L)'
;MYNYLYFFIILLLLYASLYYIFYDELILYQVEAIYFDFNLLYKKQPIIIQDSIQSIDDILVDWFSYNIIDRDVLIPNIWGWNRNHYKYFIIYADTGDSVEITLGNPLTKQENNTPYHNQTLTTILLNKNKILIIPFKWYYHINIIAGNPRFFGIHDYITYGLSFGVKGK
;
A
#
# COMPACT_ATOMS: atom_id res chain seq x y z
N MET A 1 38.42 -7.57 -5.24
CA MET A 1 37.52 -6.54 -4.70
C MET A 1 36.33 -6.27 -5.62
N TYR A 2 36.53 -6.10 -6.94
CA TYR A 2 35.44 -5.85 -7.91
C TYR A 2 34.37 -6.94 -7.97
N ASN A 3 34.72 -8.22 -7.82
CA ASN A 3 33.79 -9.35 -7.91
C ASN A 3 32.70 -9.29 -6.81
N TYR A 4 33.05 -8.86 -5.59
CA TYR A 4 32.07 -8.70 -4.51
C TYR A 4 31.10 -7.54 -4.77
N LEU A 5 31.59 -6.46 -5.38
CA LEU A 5 30.74 -5.33 -5.74
C LEU A 5 29.73 -5.72 -6.82
N TYR A 6 30.14 -6.45 -7.86
CA TYR A 6 29.24 -6.97 -8.89
C TYR A 6 28.21 -7.92 -8.32
N PHE A 7 28.62 -8.83 -7.43
CA PHE A 7 27.71 -9.75 -6.75
C PHE A 7 26.64 -8.99 -5.94
N PHE A 8 27.05 -7.97 -5.20
CA PHE A 8 26.14 -7.15 -4.40
C PHE A 8 25.15 -6.38 -5.30
N ILE A 9 25.61 -5.80 -6.40
CA ILE A 9 24.75 -5.10 -7.37
C ILE A 9 23.72 -6.07 -7.98
N ILE A 10 24.14 -7.28 -8.37
CA ILE A 10 23.22 -8.29 -8.91
C ILE A 10 22.16 -8.66 -7.88
N LEU A 11 22.54 -8.88 -6.64
CA LEU A 11 21.63 -9.24 -5.55
C LEU A 11 20.61 -8.11 -5.29
N LEU A 12 21.05 -6.87 -5.34
CA LEU A 12 20.20 -5.70 -5.18
C LEU A 12 19.21 -5.55 -6.35
N LEU A 13 19.66 -5.79 -7.59
CA LEU A 13 18.79 -5.78 -8.78
C LEU A 13 17.76 -6.92 -8.72
N LEU A 14 18.15 -8.12 -8.31
CA LEU A 14 17.23 -9.24 -8.10
C LEU A 14 16.19 -8.89 -7.05
N TYR A 15 16.60 -8.35 -5.92
CA TYR A 15 15.67 -7.92 -4.87
C TYR A 15 14.70 -6.84 -5.39
N ALA A 16 15.20 -5.81 -6.10
CA ALA A 16 14.36 -4.78 -6.68
C ALA A 16 13.36 -5.36 -7.70
N SER A 17 13.77 -6.35 -8.50
CA SER A 17 12.90 -6.99 -9.49
C SER A 17 11.70 -7.69 -8.86
N LEU A 18 11.85 -8.22 -7.63
CA LEU A 18 10.75 -8.85 -6.91
C LEU A 18 9.57 -7.89 -6.66
N TYR A 19 9.80 -6.58 -6.56
CA TYR A 19 8.72 -5.60 -6.42
C TYR A 19 7.83 -5.48 -7.65
N TYR A 20 8.30 -5.90 -8.83
CA TYR A 20 7.57 -5.84 -10.10
C TYR A 20 6.87 -7.13 -10.48
N ILE A 21 6.91 -8.15 -9.61
CA ILE A 21 6.13 -9.38 -9.80
C ILE A 21 4.75 -9.16 -9.18
N PHE A 22 3.70 -9.20 -9.99
CA PHE A 22 2.30 -9.04 -9.58
C PHE A 22 1.49 -10.23 -10.03
N TYR A 23 0.35 -10.44 -9.37
CA TYR A 23 -0.61 -11.48 -9.69
C TYR A 23 -1.84 -10.85 -10.38
N ASP A 24 -2.40 -11.54 -11.37
CA ASP A 24 -3.57 -11.05 -12.12
C ASP A 24 -4.84 -11.00 -11.26
N GLU A 25 -4.93 -11.87 -10.26
CA GLU A 25 -6.09 -11.95 -9.38
C GLU A 25 -6.08 -10.82 -8.35
N LEU A 26 -7.25 -10.22 -8.12
CA LEU A 26 -7.47 -9.30 -7.02
C LEU A 26 -8.09 -10.10 -5.87
N ILE A 27 -7.31 -10.36 -4.83
CA ILE A 27 -7.74 -11.03 -3.60
C ILE A 27 -7.66 -10.03 -2.46
N LEU A 28 -8.79 -9.78 -1.80
CA LEU A 28 -8.85 -8.94 -0.62
C LEU A 28 -8.79 -9.83 0.62
N TYR A 29 -7.68 -9.76 1.35
CA TYR A 29 -7.56 -10.45 2.63
C TYR A 29 -8.22 -9.64 3.74
N GLN A 30 -9.01 -10.32 4.57
CA GLN A 30 -9.63 -9.74 5.75
C GLN A 30 -9.20 -10.56 6.97
N VAL A 31 -8.52 -9.92 7.91
CA VAL A 31 -7.96 -10.58 9.08
C VAL A 31 -8.21 -9.75 10.34
N GLU A 32 -8.29 -10.41 11.48
CA GLU A 32 -8.25 -9.76 12.78
C GLU A 32 -6.80 -9.45 13.15
N ALA A 33 -6.56 -8.37 13.90
CA ALA A 33 -5.20 -7.94 14.24
C ALA A 33 -4.39 -9.03 14.97
N ILE A 34 -5.05 -9.81 15.82
CA ILE A 34 -4.43 -10.91 16.58
C ILE A 34 -3.95 -12.08 15.69
N TYR A 35 -4.57 -12.23 14.50
CA TYR A 35 -4.22 -13.28 13.52
C TYR A 35 -3.43 -12.73 12.34
N PHE A 36 -2.98 -11.49 12.43
CA PHE A 36 -2.20 -10.91 11.35
C PHE A 36 -0.84 -11.60 11.25
N ASP A 37 -0.59 -12.21 10.08
CA ASP A 37 0.68 -12.83 9.74
C ASP A 37 1.41 -11.97 8.70
N PHE A 38 2.66 -11.60 8.98
CA PHE A 38 3.52 -10.86 8.06
C PHE A 38 3.71 -11.57 6.71
N ASN A 39 3.54 -12.89 6.64
CA ASN A 39 3.56 -13.62 5.38
C ASN A 39 2.48 -13.16 4.39
N LEU A 40 1.37 -12.58 4.87
CA LEU A 40 0.35 -11.99 4.02
C LEU A 40 0.87 -10.79 3.22
N LEU A 41 1.81 -10.03 3.76
CA LEU A 41 2.43 -8.90 3.06
C LEU A 41 3.21 -9.33 1.81
N TYR A 42 3.77 -10.55 1.80
CA TYR A 42 4.46 -11.11 0.63
C TYR A 42 3.50 -11.50 -0.50
N LYS A 43 2.23 -11.67 -0.20
CA LYS A 43 1.18 -11.93 -1.21
C LYS A 43 0.94 -10.74 -2.14
N LYS A 44 1.37 -9.53 -1.74
CA LYS A 44 1.19 -8.27 -2.48
C LYS A 44 -0.25 -8.00 -2.87
N GLN A 45 -1.16 -8.41 -2.03
CA GLN A 45 -2.60 -8.20 -2.14
C GLN A 45 -3.07 -7.25 -1.04
N PRO A 46 -4.16 -6.49 -1.25
CA PRO A 46 -4.70 -5.63 -0.22
C PRO A 46 -5.17 -6.41 1.01
N ILE A 47 -4.92 -5.86 2.19
CA ILE A 47 -5.25 -6.50 3.46
C ILE A 47 -6.07 -5.53 4.31
N ILE A 48 -7.25 -5.96 4.75
CA ILE A 48 -8.05 -5.26 5.76
C ILE A 48 -7.82 -5.91 7.11
N ILE A 49 -7.48 -5.11 8.10
CA ILE A 49 -7.43 -5.51 9.50
C ILE A 49 -8.68 -4.97 10.17
N GLN A 50 -9.50 -5.88 10.71
CA GLN A 50 -10.87 -5.59 11.11
C GLN A 50 -11.05 -5.15 12.56
N ASP A 51 -10.09 -5.44 13.42
CA ASP A 51 -10.25 -5.15 14.85
C ASP A 51 -9.75 -3.77 15.25
N SER A 52 -10.38 -3.26 16.30
CA SER A 52 -10.00 -2.03 16.95
C SER A 52 -8.60 -2.15 17.53
N ILE A 53 -7.71 -1.45 16.94
CA ILE A 53 -6.34 -1.34 17.35
C ILE A 53 -6.26 -0.21 18.38
N GLN A 54 -5.65 -0.47 19.51
CA GLN A 54 -5.57 0.52 20.60
C GLN A 54 -4.84 1.79 20.18
N SER A 55 -3.80 1.66 19.36
CA SER A 55 -3.05 2.78 18.80
C SER A 55 -2.45 2.38 17.46
N ILE A 56 -2.77 3.11 16.41
CA ILE A 56 -2.15 2.88 15.09
C ILE A 56 -0.64 3.17 15.14
N ASP A 57 -0.22 4.14 15.93
CA ASP A 57 1.18 4.52 16.02
C ASP A 57 2.03 3.41 16.65
N ASP A 58 1.53 2.72 17.66
CA ASP A 58 2.22 1.58 18.29
C ASP A 58 2.36 0.41 17.32
N ILE A 59 1.30 0.10 16.57
CA ILE A 59 1.34 -0.94 15.54
C ILE A 59 2.35 -0.62 14.44
N LEU A 60 2.37 0.62 13.96
CA LEU A 60 3.31 1.01 12.92
C LEU A 60 4.76 0.85 13.39
N VAL A 61 5.06 1.21 14.64
CA VAL A 61 6.39 1.06 15.23
C VAL A 61 6.74 -0.43 15.41
N ASP A 62 5.82 -1.24 15.93
CA ASP A 62 6.06 -2.66 16.16
C ASP A 62 6.20 -3.47 14.88
N TRP A 63 5.30 -3.24 13.91
CA TRP A 63 5.26 -4.03 12.67
C TRP A 63 6.28 -3.59 11.63
N PHE A 64 6.65 -2.32 11.63
CA PHE A 64 7.52 -1.74 10.61
C PHE A 64 8.76 -1.05 11.19
N SER A 65 9.28 -1.56 12.32
CA SER A 65 10.42 -1.02 13.06
C SER A 65 11.70 -0.82 12.21
N TYR A 66 11.88 -1.63 11.16
CA TYR A 66 13.03 -1.52 10.24
C TYR A 66 12.71 -0.77 8.94
N ASN A 67 11.56 -0.11 8.87
CA ASN A 67 11.10 0.61 7.71
C ASN A 67 11.11 2.14 7.95
N ILE A 68 11.15 2.89 6.87
CA ILE A 68 10.93 4.33 6.89
C ILE A 68 9.42 4.57 6.88
N ILE A 69 8.91 5.28 7.88
CA ILE A 69 7.47 5.55 8.04
C ILE A 69 7.22 7.03 7.76
N ASP A 70 6.51 7.31 6.68
CA ASP A 70 5.98 8.64 6.38
C ASP A 70 4.61 8.76 7.05
N ARG A 71 4.47 9.72 7.97
CA ARG A 71 3.22 9.99 8.68
C ARG A 71 2.45 11.10 7.98
N ASP A 72 1.13 11.04 8.07
CA ASP A 72 0.21 12.06 7.54
C ASP A 72 0.47 12.37 6.05
N VAL A 73 0.55 11.30 5.26
CA VAL A 73 0.79 11.37 3.81
C VAL A 73 -0.36 12.12 3.14
N LEU A 74 -0.02 13.11 2.34
CA LEU A 74 -1.01 13.79 1.50
C LEU A 74 -1.35 12.93 0.28
N ILE A 75 -2.64 12.81 0.00
CA ILE A 75 -3.12 12.13 -1.21
C ILE A 75 -2.91 13.09 -2.40
N PRO A 76 -2.11 12.70 -3.41
CA PRO A 76 -1.77 13.59 -4.51
C PRO A 76 -2.99 14.05 -5.33
N ASN A 77 -3.95 13.15 -5.51
CA ASN A 77 -5.18 13.44 -6.25
C ASN A 77 -6.40 12.93 -5.47
N ILE A 78 -7.08 13.82 -4.76
CA ILE A 78 -8.27 13.50 -3.96
C ILE A 78 -9.47 13.13 -4.85
N TRP A 79 -9.54 13.69 -6.06
CA TRP A 79 -10.69 13.52 -6.98
C TRP A 79 -10.45 12.47 -8.06
N GLY A 80 -9.31 11.79 -8.03
CA GLY A 80 -8.95 10.85 -9.09
C GLY A 80 -8.17 9.65 -8.58
N TRP A 81 -7.75 8.86 -9.56
CA TRP A 81 -6.93 7.68 -9.30
C TRP A 81 -5.51 8.07 -8.91
N ASN A 82 -5.01 7.37 -7.91
CA ASN A 82 -3.62 7.44 -7.46
C ASN A 82 -2.97 6.07 -7.64
N ARG A 83 -1.65 6.06 -7.77
CA ARG A 83 -0.85 4.85 -7.78
C ARG A 83 0.05 4.80 -6.57
N ASN A 84 -0.02 3.72 -5.80
CA ASN A 84 0.81 3.59 -4.62
C ASN A 84 2.30 3.45 -4.99
N HIS A 85 3.14 4.32 -4.47
CA HIS A 85 4.60 4.33 -4.63
C HIS A 85 5.35 3.90 -3.35
N TYR A 86 4.63 3.73 -2.26
CA TYR A 86 5.15 3.16 -1.01
C TYR A 86 5.23 1.64 -1.11
N LYS A 87 6.10 1.01 -0.32
CA LYS A 87 6.07 -0.45 -0.15
C LYS A 87 4.70 -0.90 0.30
N TYR A 88 4.16 -0.21 1.33
CA TYR A 88 2.79 -0.32 1.78
C TYR A 88 2.23 1.07 2.03
N PHE A 89 1.06 1.35 1.49
CA PHE A 89 0.27 2.52 1.83
C PHE A 89 -0.83 2.08 2.79
N ILE A 90 -0.89 2.73 3.95
CA ILE A 90 -1.78 2.34 5.04
C ILE A 90 -2.81 3.44 5.22
N ILE A 91 -4.08 3.03 5.24
CA ILE A 91 -5.22 3.89 5.54
C ILE A 91 -5.82 3.41 6.85
N TYR A 92 -5.93 4.30 7.80
CA TYR A 92 -6.56 4.06 9.10
C TYR A 92 -7.78 4.93 9.25
N ALA A 93 -8.93 4.30 9.50
CA ALA A 93 -10.19 4.95 9.83
C ALA A 93 -10.47 4.77 11.32
N ASP A 94 -10.40 5.86 12.09
CA ASP A 94 -10.69 5.89 13.51
C ASP A 94 -12.20 5.83 13.79
N THR A 95 -12.58 5.85 15.07
CA THR A 95 -13.97 5.94 15.49
C THR A 95 -14.62 7.22 14.98
N GLY A 96 -15.62 7.08 14.15
CA GLY A 96 -16.29 8.21 13.49
C GLY A 96 -15.81 8.52 12.09
N ASP A 97 -14.68 7.95 11.66
CA ASP A 97 -14.22 8.05 10.27
C ASP A 97 -14.97 7.05 9.38
N SER A 98 -15.17 7.46 8.14
CA SER A 98 -15.71 6.59 7.09
C SER A 98 -15.10 6.98 5.75
N VAL A 99 -14.44 6.03 5.10
CA VAL A 99 -13.77 6.25 3.82
C VAL A 99 -14.07 5.09 2.87
N GLU A 100 -14.48 5.44 1.67
CA GLU A 100 -14.67 4.51 0.58
C GLU A 100 -13.41 4.46 -0.28
N ILE A 101 -12.87 3.27 -0.49
CA ILE A 101 -11.67 3.07 -1.27
C ILE A 101 -11.96 2.10 -2.41
N THR A 102 -11.72 2.53 -3.64
CA THR A 102 -11.78 1.65 -4.80
C THR A 102 -10.35 1.28 -5.21
N LEU A 103 -10.10 -0.02 -5.33
CA LEU A 103 -8.79 -0.59 -5.64
C LEU A 103 -8.75 -1.16 -7.04
N GLY A 104 -7.62 -0.97 -7.72
CA GLY A 104 -7.29 -1.58 -9.00
C GLY A 104 -5.94 -2.31 -8.95
N ASN A 105 -5.87 -3.47 -9.57
CA ASN A 105 -4.65 -4.29 -9.64
C ASN A 105 -3.53 -3.56 -10.39
N PRO A 106 -2.23 -3.71 -10.01
CA PRO A 106 -1.09 -3.14 -10.73
C PRO A 106 -0.98 -3.48 -12.21
N LEU A 107 -1.52 -4.64 -12.63
CA LEU A 107 -1.55 -5.09 -14.03
C LEU A 107 -2.73 -4.50 -14.82
N THR A 108 -3.60 -3.75 -14.16
CA THR A 108 -4.72 -3.06 -14.80
C THR A 108 -4.23 -2.14 -15.92
N LYS A 109 -4.75 -2.32 -17.13
CA LYS A 109 -4.47 -1.41 -18.24
C LYS A 109 -5.01 -0.02 -17.94
N GLN A 110 -4.30 1.00 -18.32
CA GLN A 110 -4.65 2.39 -18.09
C GLN A 110 -4.92 3.11 -19.41
N GLU A 111 -5.83 4.07 -19.33
CA GLU A 111 -5.92 5.18 -20.26
C GLU A 111 -5.92 6.48 -19.45
N ASN A 112 -4.96 7.36 -19.72
CA ASN A 112 -4.83 8.66 -19.02
C ASN A 112 -4.79 8.56 -17.48
N ASN A 113 -4.04 7.58 -16.93
CA ASN A 113 -3.93 7.31 -15.49
C ASN A 113 -5.21 6.84 -14.80
N THR A 114 -6.24 6.46 -15.54
CA THR A 114 -7.46 5.85 -15.00
C THR A 114 -7.54 4.38 -15.40
N PRO A 115 -7.92 3.46 -14.50
CA PRO A 115 -8.16 2.07 -14.88
C PRO A 115 -9.33 1.97 -15.88
N TYR A 116 -9.22 1.08 -16.88
CA TYR A 116 -10.32 0.85 -17.81
C TYR A 116 -11.58 0.35 -17.09
N HIS A 117 -12.75 0.82 -17.54
CA HIS A 117 -14.07 0.50 -16.97
C HIS A 117 -14.42 -1.00 -16.94
N ASN A 118 -13.73 -1.85 -17.72
CA ASN A 118 -14.01 -3.28 -17.84
C ASN A 118 -13.13 -4.17 -16.93
N GLN A 119 -12.44 -3.59 -15.96
CA GLN A 119 -11.52 -4.35 -15.12
C GLN A 119 -12.13 -4.55 -13.73
N THR A 120 -11.72 -5.66 -13.08
CA THR A 120 -12.17 -6.02 -11.74
C THR A 120 -11.69 -4.97 -10.74
N LEU A 121 -12.54 -4.03 -10.41
CA LEU A 121 -12.33 -3.07 -9.34
C LEU A 121 -13.02 -3.57 -8.08
N THR A 122 -12.41 -3.36 -6.94
CA THR A 122 -13.02 -3.70 -5.66
C THR A 122 -13.18 -2.44 -4.82
N THR A 123 -14.42 -2.18 -4.40
CA THR A 123 -14.73 -1.05 -3.51
C THR A 123 -14.90 -1.55 -2.08
N ILE A 124 -14.24 -0.85 -1.16
CA ILE A 124 -14.17 -1.16 0.26
C ILE A 124 -14.69 0.04 1.02
N LEU A 125 -15.57 -0.18 1.99
CA LEU A 125 -15.94 0.82 2.98
C LEU A 125 -15.15 0.54 4.27
N LEU A 126 -14.20 1.41 4.55
CA LEU A 126 -13.37 1.36 5.75
C LEU A 126 -13.94 2.28 6.82
N ASN A 127 -14.20 1.73 8.01
CA ASN A 127 -14.75 2.46 9.16
C ASN A 127 -14.36 1.77 10.48
N LYS A 128 -14.61 2.43 11.63
CA LYS A 128 -14.55 1.85 12.98
C LYS A 128 -13.21 1.17 13.31
N ASN A 129 -12.16 1.95 13.38
CA ASN A 129 -10.83 1.48 13.81
C ASN A 129 -10.25 0.36 12.93
N LYS A 130 -10.55 0.39 11.64
CA LYS A 130 -10.00 -0.56 10.68
C LYS A 130 -8.80 0.02 9.96
N ILE A 131 -7.92 -0.89 9.54
CA ILE A 131 -6.76 -0.57 8.72
C ILE A 131 -6.91 -1.24 7.37
N LEU A 132 -6.58 -0.51 6.30
CA LEU A 132 -6.35 -1.06 4.98
C LEU A 132 -4.87 -0.90 4.62
N ILE A 133 -4.22 -1.99 4.24
CA ILE A 133 -2.85 -2.01 3.74
C ILE A 133 -2.89 -2.22 2.23
N ILE A 134 -2.40 -1.26 1.46
CA ILE A 134 -2.34 -1.30 0.01
C ILE A 134 -0.89 -1.52 -0.43
N PRO A 135 -0.56 -2.61 -1.13
CA PRO A 135 0.80 -2.90 -1.55
C PRO A 135 1.32 -1.96 -2.66
N PHE A 136 2.62 -2.04 -2.94
CA PHE A 136 3.31 -1.26 -3.97
C PHE A 136 2.65 -1.38 -5.36
N LYS A 137 2.57 -0.24 -6.06
CA LYS A 137 2.03 -0.11 -7.44
C LYS A 137 0.52 -0.31 -7.60
N TRP A 138 -0.22 -0.68 -6.56
CA TRP A 138 -1.68 -0.75 -6.62
C TRP A 138 -2.28 0.62 -6.94
N TYR A 139 -3.36 0.62 -7.72
CA TYR A 139 -4.17 1.80 -7.96
C TYR A 139 -5.22 1.93 -6.87
N TYR A 140 -5.48 3.17 -6.46
CA TYR A 140 -6.53 3.45 -5.50
C TYR A 140 -7.19 4.80 -5.80
N HIS A 141 -8.48 4.85 -5.53
CA HIS A 141 -9.29 6.06 -5.47
C HIS A 141 -9.89 6.13 -4.08
N ILE A 142 -9.83 7.30 -3.44
CA ILE A 142 -10.31 7.52 -2.09
C ILE A 142 -11.42 8.55 -2.11
N ASN A 143 -12.53 8.23 -1.46
CA ASN A 143 -13.65 9.13 -1.21
C ASN A 143 -13.90 9.19 0.30
N ILE A 144 -13.55 10.30 0.94
CA ILE A 144 -13.77 10.51 2.37
C ILE A 144 -15.24 10.88 2.57
N ILE A 145 -16.00 10.00 3.25
CA ILE A 145 -17.42 10.19 3.54
C ILE A 145 -17.60 11.00 4.82
N ALA A 146 -16.81 10.68 5.86
CA ALA A 146 -16.88 11.33 7.16
C ALA A 146 -15.53 11.27 7.89
N GLY A 147 -15.28 12.25 8.76
CA GLY A 147 -14.13 12.28 9.64
C GLY A 147 -12.81 12.67 8.96
N ASN A 148 -11.71 12.25 9.57
CA ASN A 148 -10.34 12.56 9.15
C ASN A 148 -9.47 11.29 9.18
N PRO A 149 -9.63 10.37 8.23
CA PRO A 149 -8.81 9.16 8.17
C PRO A 149 -7.33 9.53 8.04
N ARG A 150 -6.47 8.75 8.69
CA ARG A 150 -5.02 8.96 8.68
C ARG A 150 -4.37 8.09 7.61
N PHE A 151 -3.35 8.63 6.95
CA PHE A 151 -2.63 7.99 5.86
C PHE A 151 -1.15 7.87 6.19
N PHE A 152 -0.58 6.67 5.96
CA PHE A 152 0.83 6.40 6.25
C PHE A 152 1.48 5.73 5.04
N GLY A 153 2.72 6.11 4.77
CA GLY A 153 3.56 5.49 3.76
C GLY A 153 4.68 4.69 4.41
N ILE A 154 4.82 3.44 4.05
CA ILE A 154 5.90 2.58 4.53
C ILE A 154 6.87 2.30 3.40
N HIS A 155 8.15 2.61 3.60
CA HIS A 155 9.23 2.33 2.68
C HIS A 155 10.27 1.40 3.30
N ASP A 156 10.88 0.55 2.49
CA ASP A 156 12.26 0.11 2.73
C ASP A 156 13.22 0.94 1.87
N TYR A 157 14.52 0.74 2.01
CA TYR A 157 15.53 1.51 1.27
C TYR A 157 15.39 1.38 -0.25
N ILE A 158 14.91 0.22 -0.74
CA ILE A 158 14.73 -0.04 -2.17
C ILE A 158 13.50 0.69 -2.70
N THR A 159 12.35 0.53 -2.05
CA THR A 159 11.13 1.23 -2.47
C THR A 159 11.27 2.74 -2.30
N TYR A 160 12.01 3.20 -1.32
CA TYR A 160 12.35 4.62 -1.17
C TYR A 160 13.13 5.12 -2.38
N GLY A 161 14.18 4.40 -2.79
CA GLY A 161 14.93 4.72 -4.01
C GLY A 161 14.08 4.68 -5.29
N LEU A 162 13.23 3.65 -5.42
CA LEU A 162 12.32 3.49 -6.58
C LEU A 162 11.24 4.60 -6.64
N SER A 163 10.83 5.15 -5.49
CA SER A 163 9.82 6.21 -5.43
C SER A 163 10.28 7.52 -6.06
N PHE A 164 11.57 7.83 -6.05
CA PHE A 164 12.12 9.02 -6.71
C PHE A 164 11.91 9.02 -8.22
N GLY A 165 11.94 7.84 -8.86
CA GLY A 165 11.68 7.70 -10.30
C GLY A 165 10.21 7.89 -10.69
N VAL A 166 9.28 7.84 -9.74
CA VAL A 166 7.83 7.93 -9.98
C VAL A 166 7.30 9.35 -9.72
N LYS A 167 7.93 10.11 -8.81
CA LYS A 167 7.54 11.49 -8.48
C LYS A 167 7.84 12.51 -9.59
N GLY A 168 8.53 12.12 -10.65
CA GLY A 168 8.94 12.99 -11.77
C GLY A 168 8.06 12.91 -13.02
N LYS A 169 6.84 12.35 -12.94
CA LYS A 169 5.92 12.28 -14.08
C LYS A 169 4.54 12.75 -13.72
#